data_18652644006a93606c502c9857e9eb32
#
_entry.id   18652644006a93606c502c9857e9eb32
#
_cell.length_a   1.000
_cell.length_b   1.000
_cell.length_c   1.000
_cell.angle_alpha   90.00
_cell.angle_beta   90.00
_cell.angle_gamma   90.00
#
_symmetry.space_group_name_H-M   'P 1'
#
loop_
_entity.id
_entity.type
_entity.pdbx_description
1 polymer ?
#
loop_
_entity_poly.entity_id
_entity_poly.type
_entity_poly.pdbx_seq_one_letter_code
_entity_poly.pdbx_strand_id
1 'polypeptide(L)'
;MAEPVRLERGDFVLLPSTPAFALFSEPGVAPVLVEPSEKATRHGEIDGEPDVEMLGGAFQVEQVNAPLLLGLLPRMIHIRAVDGGAGRISGIVGLIMDECAADRAGRDMILQRLLEVMLVECLRWHGVEEGVWPTGLLAGMRDPAMAKVLRALHSDVRAGWTVADLADLAGMSRSSFANRFAEALGCAPIEYLARWRMALAQDALNRGARSLERLAEEIGYESASAFSTAFRRRIGCSPRAFARACRTDNAASSRSAAA
;
A
#
# COMPACT_ATOMS: atom_id res chain seq x y z
N MET A 1 -7.56 22.34 0.60
CA MET A 1 -6.21 21.99 0.13
C MET A 1 -5.45 21.48 1.34
N ALA A 2 -4.63 20.44 1.19
CA ALA A 2 -3.73 20.03 2.28
C ALA A 2 -2.67 21.11 2.49
N GLU A 3 -2.15 21.23 3.71
CA GLU A 3 -1.04 22.15 3.98
C GLU A 3 0.20 21.71 3.18
N PRO A 4 0.98 22.66 2.62
CA PRO A 4 2.20 22.34 1.92
C PRO A 4 3.25 21.77 2.89
N VAL A 5 3.96 20.73 2.47
CA VAL A 5 5.06 20.13 3.22
C VAL A 5 6.37 20.57 2.58
N ARG A 6 7.26 21.16 3.39
CA ARG A 6 8.59 21.55 2.93
C ARG A 6 9.47 20.32 2.83
N LEU A 7 10.14 20.18 1.68
CA LEU A 7 11.13 19.14 1.44
C LEU A 7 12.52 19.74 1.40
N GLU A 8 13.48 19.02 1.98
CA GLU A 8 14.89 19.43 1.99
C GLU A 8 15.75 18.35 1.28
N ARG A 9 16.99 18.70 1.00
CA ARG A 9 17.90 17.78 0.31
C ARG A 9 18.10 16.49 1.10
N GLY A 10 17.86 15.36 0.44
CA GLY A 10 17.96 14.03 1.03
C GLY A 10 16.69 13.53 1.70
N ASP A 11 15.62 14.33 1.69
CA ASP A 11 14.30 13.89 2.13
C ASP A 11 13.74 12.85 1.18
N PHE A 12 12.97 11.92 1.72
CA PHE A 12 12.25 10.91 0.97
C PHE A 12 10.75 11.03 1.22
N VAL A 13 9.96 11.00 0.14
CA VAL A 13 8.49 11.01 0.22
C VAL A 13 7.93 9.81 -0.50
N LEU A 14 7.07 9.06 0.19
CA LEU A 14 6.26 7.99 -0.40
C LEU A 14 4.78 8.38 -0.36
N LEU A 15 4.12 8.28 -1.51
CA LEU A 15 2.68 8.48 -1.70
C LEU A 15 2.04 7.12 -2.00
N PRO A 16 1.49 6.41 -0.98
CA PRO A 16 0.97 5.05 -1.16
C PRO A 16 -0.21 4.94 -2.11
N SER A 17 -1.04 5.98 -2.16
CA SER A 17 -2.10 6.10 -3.16
C SER A 17 -1.74 7.32 -4.00
N THR A 18 -1.52 7.17 -5.28
CA THR A 18 -1.13 8.26 -6.19
C THR A 18 -2.17 9.39 -6.25
N PRO A 19 -2.28 10.27 -5.22
CA PRO A 19 -3.15 11.44 -5.30
C PRO A 19 -2.57 12.42 -6.31
N ALA A 20 -3.40 13.28 -6.87
CA ALA A 20 -2.89 14.46 -7.55
C ALA A 20 -2.09 15.30 -6.54
N PHE A 21 -0.84 15.59 -6.84
CA PHE A 21 0.03 16.43 -6.02
C PHE A 21 0.73 17.46 -6.91
N ALA A 22 1.20 18.53 -6.31
CA ALA A 22 2.01 19.55 -6.97
C ALA A 22 3.30 19.77 -6.19
N LEU A 23 4.40 19.92 -6.91
CA LEU A 23 5.69 20.35 -6.38
C LEU A 23 5.90 21.80 -6.84
N PHE A 24 6.38 22.64 -5.95
CA PHE A 24 6.65 24.05 -6.25
C PHE A 24 7.83 24.55 -5.43
N SER A 25 8.64 25.41 -6.00
CA SER A 25 9.76 26.07 -5.31
C SER A 25 9.27 27.09 -4.27
N GLU A 26 8.19 27.81 -4.62
CA GLU A 26 7.58 28.83 -3.76
C GLU A 26 6.06 28.75 -3.78
N PRO A 27 5.40 29.07 -2.65
CA PRO A 27 3.94 29.14 -2.59
C PRO A 27 3.42 30.20 -3.58
N GLY A 28 2.41 29.84 -4.36
CA GLY A 28 1.75 30.75 -5.31
C GLY A 28 2.21 30.61 -6.76
N VAL A 29 3.23 29.82 -7.05
CA VAL A 29 3.60 29.47 -8.43
C VAL A 29 2.56 28.52 -9.01
N ALA A 30 2.04 28.83 -10.20
CA ALA A 30 1.07 27.97 -10.88
C ALA A 30 1.73 26.65 -11.29
N PRO A 31 1.18 25.49 -10.92
CA PRO A 31 1.75 24.20 -11.29
C PRO A 31 1.59 23.95 -12.80
N VAL A 32 2.62 23.39 -13.41
CA VAL A 32 2.59 22.87 -14.77
C VAL A 32 2.33 21.36 -14.70
N LEU A 33 1.39 20.89 -15.51
CA LEU A 33 1.13 19.45 -15.62
C LEU A 33 2.33 18.77 -16.27
N VAL A 34 2.87 17.77 -15.59
CA VAL A 34 4.02 16.98 -16.05
C VAL A 34 3.59 15.54 -16.17
N GLU A 35 3.85 14.94 -17.34
CA GLU A 35 3.69 13.51 -17.52
C GLU A 35 4.96 12.78 -17.03
N PRO A 36 4.82 11.60 -16.39
CA PRO A 36 5.96 10.78 -16.02
C PRO A 36 6.84 10.48 -17.22
N SER A 37 8.15 10.67 -17.09
CA SER A 37 9.13 10.42 -18.14
C SER A 37 10.27 9.57 -17.60
N GLU A 38 10.74 8.59 -18.37
CA GLU A 38 11.95 7.83 -18.06
C GLU A 38 13.24 8.63 -18.22
N LYS A 39 13.13 9.79 -18.90
CA LYS A 39 14.27 10.70 -19.11
C LYS A 39 14.19 11.85 -18.11
N ALA A 40 15.35 12.29 -17.65
CA ALA A 40 15.46 13.50 -16.84
C ALA A 40 14.78 14.67 -17.57
N THR A 41 13.81 15.29 -16.91
CA THR A 41 13.06 16.43 -17.45
C THR A 41 13.36 17.64 -16.59
N ARG A 42 13.77 18.72 -17.24
CA ARG A 42 14.05 20.00 -16.59
C ARG A 42 12.79 20.87 -16.57
N HIS A 43 12.50 21.47 -15.44
CA HIS A 43 11.41 22.41 -15.25
C HIS A 43 11.97 23.74 -14.77
N GLY A 44 11.40 24.86 -15.21
CA GLY A 44 11.87 26.20 -14.88
C GLY A 44 12.87 26.76 -15.91
N GLU A 45 13.85 27.54 -15.47
CA GLU A 45 14.87 28.12 -16.34
C GLU A 45 15.74 27.03 -16.98
N ILE A 46 16.00 27.18 -18.29
CA ILE A 46 16.67 26.14 -19.08
C ILE A 46 18.19 26.23 -18.95
N ASP A 47 18.72 27.41 -18.61
CA ASP A 47 20.16 27.69 -18.53
C ASP A 47 20.70 27.55 -17.09
N GLY A 48 21.94 27.07 -16.98
CA GLY A 48 22.63 26.91 -15.69
C GLY A 48 22.47 25.53 -15.05
N GLU A 49 23.03 25.36 -13.84
CA GLU A 49 22.88 24.17 -13.01
C GLU A 49 21.49 24.14 -12.34
N PRO A 50 20.84 22.99 -12.18
CA PRO A 50 19.56 22.92 -11.48
C PRO A 50 19.73 23.20 -9.98
N ASP A 51 18.86 24.01 -9.40
CA ASP A 51 18.85 24.28 -7.96
C ASP A 51 18.42 23.07 -7.15
N VAL A 52 17.57 22.22 -7.73
CA VAL A 52 17.04 21.01 -7.11
C VAL A 52 16.99 19.89 -8.13
N GLU A 53 17.55 18.75 -7.77
CA GLU A 53 17.42 17.50 -8.52
C GLU A 53 16.59 16.52 -7.72
N MET A 54 15.56 15.94 -8.35
CA MET A 54 14.67 14.98 -7.72
C MET A 54 14.62 13.68 -8.51
N LEU A 55 14.72 12.56 -7.82
CA LEU A 55 14.41 11.26 -8.38
C LEU A 55 12.96 10.91 -8.05
N GLY A 56 12.13 10.75 -9.07
CA GLY A 56 10.77 10.27 -8.95
C GLY A 56 10.61 8.90 -9.58
N GLY A 57 9.78 8.05 -8.99
CA GLY A 57 9.44 6.74 -9.54
C GLY A 57 8.04 6.32 -9.10
N ALA A 58 7.39 5.51 -9.92
CA ALA A 58 6.14 4.86 -9.57
C ALA A 58 6.32 3.35 -9.68
N PHE A 59 5.78 2.62 -8.73
CA PHE A 59 5.77 1.17 -8.78
C PHE A 59 4.36 0.64 -8.54
N GLN A 60 4.04 -0.41 -9.25
CA GLN A 60 2.78 -1.12 -9.08
C GLN A 60 3.01 -2.32 -8.18
N VAL A 61 2.26 -2.40 -7.10
CA VAL A 61 2.29 -3.57 -6.22
C VAL A 61 1.25 -4.56 -6.73
N GLU A 62 1.68 -5.55 -7.48
CA GLU A 62 0.79 -6.60 -8.02
C GLU A 62 0.30 -7.60 -6.97
N GLN A 63 0.61 -7.42 -5.70
CA GLN A 63 0.26 -8.39 -4.68
C GLN A 63 -1.20 -8.25 -4.21
N VAL A 64 -1.78 -9.39 -3.93
CA VAL A 64 -3.13 -9.68 -3.38
C VAL A 64 -3.60 -8.67 -2.36
N ASN A 65 -2.68 -8.15 -1.59
CA ASN A 65 -2.93 -7.37 -0.40
C ASN A 65 -2.62 -5.88 -0.60
N ALA A 66 -2.16 -5.49 -1.79
CA ALA A 66 -1.78 -4.11 -2.06
C ALA A 66 -2.91 -3.10 -1.73
N PRO A 67 -4.17 -3.28 -2.16
CA PRO A 67 -5.23 -2.34 -1.83
C PRO A 67 -5.52 -2.23 -0.34
N LEU A 68 -5.38 -3.34 0.41
CA LEU A 68 -5.53 -3.33 1.86
C LEU A 68 -4.34 -2.69 2.56
N LEU A 69 -3.14 -3.08 2.17
CA LEU A 69 -1.91 -2.51 2.72
C LEU A 69 -1.84 -1.01 2.42
N LEU A 70 -2.08 -0.62 1.19
CA LEU A 70 -2.05 0.78 0.77
C LEU A 70 -3.18 1.61 1.41
N GLY A 71 -4.39 1.03 1.57
CA GLY A 71 -5.52 1.68 2.25
C GLY A 71 -5.34 1.84 3.76
N LEU A 72 -4.38 1.14 4.36
CA LEU A 72 -4.01 1.23 5.77
C LEU A 72 -2.77 2.12 6.00
N LEU A 73 -2.17 2.63 4.92
CA LEU A 73 -1.04 3.56 5.00
C LEU A 73 -1.54 5.00 5.08
N PRO A 74 -0.77 5.91 5.69
CA PRO A 74 -1.05 7.32 5.63
C PRO A 74 -1.00 7.81 4.18
N ARG A 75 -1.65 8.94 3.89
CA ARG A 75 -1.66 9.51 2.54
C ARG A 75 -0.28 9.88 2.02
N MET A 76 0.65 10.17 2.92
CA MET A 76 2.02 10.51 2.64
C MET A 76 2.91 10.03 3.79
N ILE A 77 4.04 9.45 3.43
CA ILE A 77 5.13 9.13 4.35
C ILE A 77 6.29 10.07 3.99
N HIS A 78 6.68 10.96 4.89
CA HIS A 78 7.81 11.86 4.74
C HIS A 78 8.92 11.44 5.72
N ILE A 79 10.09 11.18 5.21
CA ILE A 79 11.29 10.79 5.98
C ILE A 79 12.33 11.86 5.71
N ARG A 80 12.67 12.60 6.74
CA ARG A 80 13.64 13.69 6.62
C ARG A 80 15.07 13.16 6.63
N ALA A 81 15.94 13.80 5.88
CA ALA A 81 17.35 13.43 5.79
C ALA A 81 18.07 13.39 7.16
N VAL A 82 17.61 14.21 8.09
CA VAL A 82 18.16 14.27 9.46
C VAL A 82 17.72 13.11 10.35
N ASP A 83 16.73 12.36 9.91
CA ASP A 83 16.16 11.25 10.68
C ASP A 83 17.09 10.03 10.57
N GLY A 84 17.30 9.29 11.66
CA GLY A 84 18.30 8.20 11.71
C GLY A 84 18.04 7.03 10.74
N GLY A 85 16.84 6.92 10.12
CA GLY A 85 16.49 5.92 9.09
C GLY A 85 16.81 6.36 7.66
N ALA A 86 17.02 7.65 7.44
CA ALA A 86 17.29 8.21 6.11
C ALA A 86 18.50 7.55 5.43
N GLY A 87 19.53 7.19 6.20
CA GLY A 87 20.73 6.54 5.66
C GLY A 87 20.47 5.19 4.99
N ARG A 88 19.53 4.39 5.50
CA ARG A 88 19.17 3.10 4.88
C ARG A 88 18.37 3.30 3.60
N ILE A 89 17.42 4.22 3.60
CA ILE A 89 16.63 4.56 2.42
C ILE A 89 17.50 5.20 1.36
N SER A 90 18.39 6.12 1.74
CA SER A 90 19.36 6.74 0.83
C SER A 90 20.28 5.71 0.18
N GLY A 91 20.71 4.68 0.93
CA GLY A 91 21.48 3.57 0.36
C GLY A 91 20.69 2.76 -0.67
N ILE A 92 19.42 2.49 -0.42
CA ILE A 92 18.54 1.79 -1.38
C ILE A 92 18.29 2.67 -2.62
N VAL A 93 18.05 3.97 -2.44
CA VAL A 93 17.89 4.93 -3.55
C VAL A 93 19.17 4.96 -4.42
N GLY A 94 20.36 4.97 -3.79
CA GLY A 94 21.62 4.88 -4.50
C GLY A 94 21.72 3.62 -5.37
N LEU A 95 21.36 2.46 -4.84
CA LEU A 95 21.34 1.20 -5.59
C LEU A 95 20.33 1.24 -6.76
N ILE A 96 19.16 1.86 -6.57
CA ILE A 96 18.16 2.05 -7.63
C ILE A 96 18.72 2.96 -8.73
N MET A 97 19.37 4.06 -8.37
CA MET A 97 19.99 4.98 -9.33
C MET A 97 21.08 4.28 -10.15
N ASP A 98 21.97 3.53 -9.47
CA ASP A 98 23.03 2.77 -10.13
C ASP A 98 22.48 1.72 -11.10
N GLU A 99 21.39 1.05 -10.74
CA GLU A 99 20.74 0.06 -11.60
C GLU A 99 19.99 0.71 -12.75
N CYS A 100 19.38 1.90 -12.54
CA CYS A 100 18.75 2.67 -13.60
C CYS A 100 19.76 3.20 -14.63
N ALA A 101 20.95 3.58 -14.18
CA ALA A 101 22.02 4.10 -15.06
C ALA A 101 22.72 3.00 -15.86
N ALA A 102 22.70 1.77 -15.38
CA ALA A 102 23.38 0.63 -15.99
C ALA A 102 22.37 -0.28 -16.71
N ASP A 103 22.55 -0.48 -18.02
CA ASP A 103 21.76 -1.44 -18.81
C ASP A 103 22.28 -2.88 -18.59
N ARG A 104 22.01 -3.43 -17.38
CA ARG A 104 22.48 -4.77 -16.98
C ARG A 104 21.37 -5.81 -17.14
N ALA A 105 21.77 -7.05 -17.44
CA ALA A 105 20.84 -8.18 -17.46
C ALA A 105 20.21 -8.38 -16.06
N GLY A 106 18.87 -8.49 -16.00
CA GLY A 106 18.13 -8.65 -14.74
C GLY A 106 17.77 -7.35 -14.02
N ARG A 107 18.00 -6.17 -14.65
CA ARG A 107 17.69 -4.85 -14.12
C ARG A 107 16.29 -4.76 -13.53
N ASP A 108 15.27 -5.13 -14.29
CA ASP A 108 13.88 -5.01 -13.85
C ASP A 108 13.58 -5.84 -12.58
N MET A 109 14.17 -7.03 -12.50
CA MET A 109 14.02 -7.89 -11.33
C MET A 109 14.71 -7.29 -10.10
N ILE A 110 15.89 -6.71 -10.26
CA ILE A 110 16.62 -6.03 -9.18
C ILE A 110 15.86 -4.80 -8.72
N LEU A 111 15.42 -3.95 -9.64
CA LEU A 111 14.63 -2.74 -9.33
C LEU A 111 13.36 -3.10 -8.57
N GLN A 112 12.63 -4.12 -9.00
CA GLN A 112 11.44 -4.58 -8.30
C GLN A 112 11.74 -4.97 -6.85
N ARG A 113 12.83 -5.72 -6.60
CA ARG A 113 13.21 -6.13 -5.23
C ARG A 113 13.68 -4.96 -4.37
N LEU A 114 14.43 -4.03 -4.95
CA LEU A 114 14.86 -2.82 -4.23
C LEU A 114 13.65 -1.96 -3.82
N LEU A 115 12.66 -1.82 -4.69
CA LEU A 115 11.42 -1.09 -4.39
C LEU A 115 10.61 -1.79 -3.28
N GLU A 116 10.52 -3.13 -3.29
CA GLU A 116 9.87 -3.89 -2.21
C GLU A 116 10.58 -3.67 -0.85
N VAL A 117 11.92 -3.73 -0.84
CA VAL A 117 12.72 -3.47 0.37
C VAL A 117 12.55 -2.03 0.83
N MET A 118 12.60 -1.07 -0.09
CA MET A 118 12.39 0.36 0.21
C MET A 118 11.02 0.60 0.86
N LEU A 119 9.95 -0.01 0.32
CA LEU A 119 8.63 0.08 0.92
C LEU A 119 8.63 -0.44 2.37
N VAL A 120 9.24 -1.59 2.62
CA VAL A 120 9.33 -2.17 3.97
C VAL A 120 10.11 -1.25 4.91
N GLU A 121 11.23 -0.66 4.47
CA GLU A 121 12.00 0.28 5.29
C GLU A 121 11.21 1.58 5.57
N CYS A 122 10.50 2.13 4.59
CA CYS A 122 9.62 3.27 4.80
C CYS A 122 8.54 2.97 5.86
N LEU A 123 7.94 1.78 5.78
CA LEU A 123 6.93 1.35 6.73
C LEU A 123 7.50 1.16 8.15
N ARG A 124 8.73 0.68 8.26
CA ARG A 124 9.42 0.54 9.55
C ARG A 124 9.74 1.88 10.17
N TRP A 125 10.13 2.84 9.33
CA TRP A 125 10.58 4.14 9.77
C TRP A 125 9.45 5.08 10.20
N HIS A 126 8.41 5.19 9.41
CA HIS A 126 7.28 6.11 9.66
C HIS A 126 6.69 6.00 11.07
N GLY A 127 6.97 4.95 11.73
CA GLY A 127 6.46 4.70 13.06
C GLY A 127 7.35 5.10 14.23
N VAL A 128 8.54 5.61 14.01
CA VAL A 128 9.47 5.89 15.11
C VAL A 128 9.35 7.33 15.59
N GLU A 129 9.08 8.28 14.71
CA GLU A 129 9.30 9.69 15.02
C GLU A 129 8.10 10.50 15.52
N GLU A 130 6.89 10.21 15.09
CA GLU A 130 5.78 11.14 15.39
C GLU A 130 5.06 10.88 16.71
N GLY A 131 5.32 9.79 17.41
CA GLY A 131 4.57 9.44 18.64
C GLY A 131 3.06 9.30 18.43
N VAL A 132 2.56 9.73 17.27
CA VAL A 132 1.18 9.67 16.80
C VAL A 132 1.15 8.73 15.60
N TRP A 133 0.94 7.46 15.86
CA TRP A 133 0.78 6.48 14.81
C TRP A 133 -0.53 6.70 14.07
N PRO A 134 -0.52 6.84 12.75
CA PRO A 134 -1.75 6.71 12.01
C PRO A 134 -2.30 5.30 12.28
N THR A 135 -3.55 5.23 12.67
CA THR A 135 -4.28 3.96 12.83
C THR A 135 -4.10 3.10 11.60
N GLY A 136 -3.78 1.83 11.76
CA GLY A 136 -3.63 0.92 10.64
C GLY A 136 -2.83 -0.34 10.96
N LEU A 137 -2.57 -1.15 9.94
CA LEU A 137 -1.90 -2.44 10.08
C LEU A 137 -0.53 -2.33 10.79
N LEU A 138 0.24 -1.30 10.50
CA LEU A 138 1.56 -1.09 11.08
C LEU A 138 1.50 -0.78 12.57
N ALA A 139 0.55 0.07 12.99
CA ALA A 139 0.31 0.34 14.40
C ALA A 139 -0.10 -0.95 15.14
N GLY A 140 -0.99 -1.74 14.54
CA GLY A 140 -1.38 -3.04 15.08
C GLY A 140 -0.24 -4.06 15.15
N MET A 141 0.67 -4.08 14.18
CA MET A 141 1.80 -5.03 14.18
C MET A 141 2.88 -4.70 15.23
N ARG A 142 2.94 -3.49 15.74
CA ARG A 142 3.87 -3.10 16.81
C ARG A 142 3.38 -3.48 18.20
N ASP A 143 2.10 -3.51 18.40
CA ASP A 143 1.51 -4.03 19.62
C ASP A 143 1.63 -5.57 19.60
N PRO A 144 2.40 -6.18 20.51
CA PRO A 144 2.60 -7.64 20.49
C PRO A 144 1.30 -8.45 20.55
N ALA A 145 0.30 -7.96 21.29
CA ALA A 145 -1.00 -8.61 21.40
C ALA A 145 -1.79 -8.48 20.10
N MET A 146 -1.83 -7.28 19.49
CA MET A 146 -2.48 -7.07 18.21
C MET A 146 -1.75 -7.81 17.08
N ALA A 147 -0.42 -7.83 17.08
CA ALA A 147 0.37 -8.60 16.12
C ALA A 147 0.08 -10.10 16.17
N LYS A 148 -0.14 -10.64 17.37
CA LYS A 148 -0.54 -12.05 17.55
C LYS A 148 -1.92 -12.31 16.94
N VAL A 149 -2.88 -11.43 17.18
CA VAL A 149 -4.23 -11.51 16.62
C VAL A 149 -4.21 -11.37 15.11
N LEU A 150 -3.48 -10.40 14.57
CA LEU A 150 -3.36 -10.20 13.12
C LEU A 150 -2.75 -11.41 12.44
N ARG A 151 -1.70 -12.01 13.01
CA ARG A 151 -1.14 -13.26 12.47
C ARG A 151 -2.15 -14.39 12.45
N ALA A 152 -2.96 -14.56 13.49
CA ALA A 152 -3.99 -15.58 13.54
C ALA A 152 -5.07 -15.35 12.48
N LEU A 153 -5.58 -14.12 12.36
CA LEU A 153 -6.56 -13.73 11.33
C LEU A 153 -6.06 -13.98 9.90
N HIS A 154 -4.77 -13.69 9.64
CA HIS A 154 -4.18 -13.86 8.31
C HIS A 154 -3.82 -15.30 8.01
N SER A 155 -3.42 -16.10 9.01
CA SER A 155 -3.05 -17.51 8.81
C SER A 155 -4.27 -18.40 8.61
N ASP A 156 -5.41 -18.06 9.21
CA ASP A 156 -6.66 -18.81 9.02
C ASP A 156 -7.84 -17.85 8.80
N VAL A 157 -7.94 -17.38 7.58
CA VAL A 157 -9.02 -16.48 7.14
C VAL A 157 -10.39 -17.18 7.11
N ARG A 158 -10.40 -18.51 7.03
CA ARG A 158 -11.62 -19.33 6.95
C ARG A 158 -12.31 -19.48 8.29
N ALA A 159 -11.54 -19.41 9.39
CA ALA A 159 -12.08 -19.62 10.71
C ALA A 159 -13.21 -18.64 11.04
N GLY A 160 -14.18 -19.13 11.77
CA GLY A 160 -15.32 -18.36 12.27
C GLY A 160 -14.95 -17.49 13.47
N TRP A 161 -13.89 -16.70 13.35
CA TRP A 161 -13.38 -15.85 14.43
C TRP A 161 -14.47 -14.99 15.06
N THR A 162 -14.60 -15.06 16.37
CA THR A 162 -15.40 -14.15 17.17
C THR A 162 -14.53 -13.14 17.91
N VAL A 163 -15.14 -12.04 18.38
CA VAL A 163 -14.44 -11.07 19.23
C VAL A 163 -13.92 -11.73 20.51
N ALA A 164 -14.62 -12.77 21.00
CA ALA A 164 -14.20 -13.51 22.17
C ALA A 164 -12.89 -14.28 21.93
N ASP A 165 -12.84 -15.05 20.83
CA ASP A 165 -11.65 -15.84 20.48
C ASP A 165 -10.42 -14.94 20.28
N LEU A 166 -10.61 -13.79 19.65
CA LEU A 166 -9.54 -12.83 19.41
C LEU A 166 -9.10 -12.11 20.69
N ALA A 167 -10.03 -11.82 21.61
CA ALA A 167 -9.73 -11.25 22.91
C ALA A 167 -8.93 -12.24 23.79
N ASP A 168 -9.31 -13.51 23.78
CA ASP A 168 -8.59 -14.58 24.48
C ASP A 168 -7.17 -14.75 23.95
N LEU A 169 -6.99 -14.70 22.61
CA LEU A 169 -5.67 -14.68 21.98
C LEU A 169 -4.81 -13.50 22.41
N ALA A 170 -5.42 -12.32 22.59
CA ALA A 170 -4.76 -11.10 23.04
C ALA A 170 -4.49 -11.08 24.56
N GLY A 171 -5.08 -12.01 25.32
CA GLY A 171 -5.02 -12.02 26.78
C GLY A 171 -5.80 -10.87 27.42
N MET A 172 -6.93 -10.46 26.83
CA MET A 172 -7.72 -9.29 27.22
C MET A 172 -9.21 -9.61 27.40
N SER A 173 -9.93 -8.73 28.13
CA SER A 173 -11.39 -8.76 28.08
C SER A 173 -11.91 -8.35 26.69
N ARG A 174 -13.10 -8.80 26.30
CA ARG A 174 -13.72 -8.48 25.00
C ARG A 174 -13.80 -6.98 24.75
N SER A 175 -14.21 -6.19 25.73
CA SER A 175 -14.34 -4.74 25.60
C SER A 175 -12.99 -4.05 25.48
N SER A 176 -12.01 -4.41 26.30
CA SER A 176 -10.65 -3.88 26.25
C SER A 176 -9.99 -4.19 24.90
N PHE A 177 -10.13 -5.44 24.43
CA PHE A 177 -9.61 -5.86 23.14
C PHE A 177 -10.24 -5.08 21.97
N ALA A 178 -11.59 -5.00 21.93
CA ALA A 178 -12.28 -4.33 20.84
C ALA A 178 -11.91 -2.84 20.72
N ASN A 179 -11.79 -2.15 21.85
CA ASN A 179 -11.38 -0.75 21.89
C ASN A 179 -9.91 -0.60 21.42
N ARG A 180 -8.99 -1.37 21.99
CA ARG A 180 -7.57 -1.32 21.63
C ARG A 180 -7.33 -1.70 20.17
N PHE A 181 -8.06 -2.69 19.65
CA PHE A 181 -8.00 -3.06 18.25
C PHE A 181 -8.50 -1.93 17.35
N ALA A 182 -9.63 -1.31 17.69
CA ALA A 182 -10.19 -0.19 16.93
C ALA A 182 -9.28 1.05 16.97
N GLU A 183 -8.67 1.35 18.09
CA GLU A 183 -7.67 2.41 18.23
C GLU A 183 -6.44 2.14 17.35
N ALA A 184 -5.91 0.90 17.38
CA ALA A 184 -4.73 0.53 16.61
C ALA A 184 -5.00 0.39 15.12
N LEU A 185 -6.11 -0.25 14.72
CA LEU A 185 -6.41 -0.61 13.32
C LEU A 185 -7.40 0.33 12.62
N GLY A 186 -8.04 1.24 13.35
CA GLY A 186 -9.04 2.16 12.79
C GLY A 186 -10.40 1.52 12.46
N CYS A 187 -10.61 0.25 12.84
CA CYS A 187 -11.88 -0.45 12.61
C CYS A 187 -12.07 -1.62 13.61
N ALA A 188 -13.31 -2.08 13.75
CA ALA A 188 -13.62 -3.23 14.60
C ALA A 188 -12.97 -4.53 14.08
N PRO A 189 -12.65 -5.52 14.98
CA PRO A 189 -11.94 -6.75 14.59
C PRO A 189 -12.62 -7.55 13.47
N ILE A 190 -13.93 -7.78 13.56
CA ILE A 190 -14.69 -8.53 12.54
C ILE A 190 -14.84 -7.73 11.24
N GLU A 191 -14.88 -6.40 11.32
CA GLU A 191 -14.85 -5.53 10.16
C GLU A 191 -13.50 -5.64 9.43
N TYR A 192 -12.39 -5.67 10.18
CA TYR A 192 -11.06 -5.92 9.63
C TYR A 192 -10.99 -7.25 8.87
N LEU A 193 -11.45 -8.35 9.51
CA LEU A 193 -11.49 -9.68 8.87
C LEU A 193 -12.33 -9.66 7.59
N ALA A 194 -13.47 -8.98 7.61
CA ALA A 194 -14.32 -8.89 6.44
C ALA A 194 -13.66 -8.10 5.29
N ARG A 195 -12.90 -7.04 5.58
CA ARG A 195 -12.09 -6.31 4.59
C ARG A 195 -10.99 -7.19 4.03
N TRP A 196 -10.30 -7.93 4.89
CA TRP A 196 -9.25 -8.87 4.49
C TRP A 196 -9.77 -9.96 3.55
N ARG A 197 -10.92 -10.58 3.88
CA ARG A 197 -11.60 -11.55 3.03
C ARG A 197 -11.93 -10.97 1.65
N MET A 198 -12.39 -9.72 1.59
CA MET A 198 -12.71 -9.07 0.32
C MET A 198 -11.48 -8.81 -0.54
N ALA A 199 -10.37 -8.45 0.06
CA ALA A 199 -9.14 -8.25 -0.70
C ALA A 199 -8.60 -9.56 -1.28
N LEU A 200 -8.60 -10.64 -0.49
CA LEU A 200 -8.26 -11.97 -1.01
C LEU A 200 -9.18 -12.39 -2.17
N ALA A 201 -10.48 -12.07 -2.06
CA ALA A 201 -11.43 -12.33 -3.13
C ALA A 201 -11.11 -11.52 -4.40
N GLN A 202 -10.82 -10.23 -4.27
CA GLN A 202 -10.47 -9.38 -5.41
C GLN A 202 -9.24 -9.88 -6.14
N ASP A 203 -8.21 -10.29 -5.40
CA ASP A 203 -7.02 -10.88 -6.00
C ASP A 203 -7.30 -12.19 -6.70
N ALA A 204 -7.97 -13.13 -6.06
CA ALA A 204 -8.31 -14.40 -6.67
C ALA A 204 -9.12 -14.21 -7.98
N LEU A 205 -10.05 -13.23 -7.99
CA LEU A 205 -10.82 -12.88 -9.16
C LEU A 205 -9.96 -12.23 -10.27
N ASN A 206 -9.00 -11.39 -9.89
CA ASN A 206 -8.04 -10.77 -10.80
C ASN A 206 -7.12 -11.83 -11.45
N ARG A 207 -6.68 -12.81 -10.66
CA ARG A 207 -5.91 -13.97 -11.16
C ARG A 207 -6.75 -15.01 -11.93
N GLY A 208 -8.03 -14.75 -12.11
CA GLY A 208 -8.90 -15.58 -12.92
C GLY A 208 -9.54 -16.77 -12.19
N ALA A 209 -9.83 -16.62 -10.90
CA ALA A 209 -10.61 -17.64 -10.16
C ALA A 209 -11.89 -18.01 -10.90
N ARG A 210 -12.08 -19.31 -11.14
CA ARG A 210 -13.17 -19.83 -12.01
C ARG A 210 -14.42 -20.23 -11.24
N SER A 211 -14.28 -20.69 -9.99
CA SER A 211 -15.40 -21.14 -9.15
C SER A 211 -15.62 -20.15 -8.00
N LEU A 212 -16.81 -19.56 -7.95
CA LEU A 212 -17.21 -18.68 -6.84
C LEU A 212 -17.51 -19.48 -5.57
N GLU A 213 -17.95 -20.73 -5.71
CA GLU A 213 -18.21 -21.64 -4.60
C GLU A 213 -16.91 -21.93 -3.85
N ARG A 214 -15.89 -22.35 -4.60
CA ARG A 214 -14.57 -22.62 -4.03
C ARG A 214 -13.94 -21.36 -3.41
N LEU A 215 -14.03 -20.22 -4.11
CA LEU A 215 -13.52 -18.97 -3.59
C LEU A 215 -14.22 -18.56 -2.29
N ALA A 216 -15.56 -18.67 -2.23
CA ALA A 216 -16.32 -18.39 -1.03
C ALA A 216 -15.84 -19.24 0.16
N GLU A 217 -15.66 -20.53 -0.06
CA GLU A 217 -15.13 -21.46 0.94
C GLU A 217 -13.71 -21.08 1.39
N GLU A 218 -12.80 -20.80 0.45
CA GLU A 218 -11.41 -20.44 0.71
C GLU A 218 -11.26 -19.17 1.57
N ILE A 219 -12.23 -18.24 1.48
CA ILE A 219 -12.23 -17.00 2.25
C ILE A 219 -13.20 -17.01 3.44
N GLY A 220 -13.78 -18.17 3.77
CA GLY A 220 -14.59 -18.38 4.98
C GLY A 220 -16.03 -17.87 4.88
N TYR A 221 -16.67 -17.98 3.70
CA TYR A 221 -18.11 -17.81 3.51
C TYR A 221 -18.81 -19.16 3.35
N GLU A 222 -19.98 -19.30 3.94
CA GLU A 222 -20.77 -20.53 3.91
C GLU A 222 -21.29 -20.88 2.51
N SER A 223 -21.44 -19.88 1.63
CA SER A 223 -21.94 -20.09 0.26
C SER A 223 -21.49 -18.98 -0.69
N ALA A 224 -21.46 -19.29 -1.99
CA ALA A 224 -21.23 -18.32 -3.05
C ALA A 224 -22.27 -17.19 -3.07
N SER A 225 -23.50 -17.47 -2.62
CA SER A 225 -24.57 -16.46 -2.50
C SER A 225 -24.26 -15.46 -1.39
N ALA A 226 -23.93 -15.94 -0.18
CA ALA A 226 -23.54 -15.10 0.95
C ALA A 226 -22.29 -14.25 0.61
N PHE A 227 -21.29 -14.86 0.00
CA PHE A 227 -20.10 -14.17 -0.51
C PHE A 227 -20.47 -13.08 -1.53
N SER A 228 -21.25 -13.41 -2.57
CA SER A 228 -21.61 -12.46 -3.63
C SER A 228 -22.39 -11.26 -3.10
N THR A 229 -23.24 -11.47 -2.11
CA THR A 229 -23.98 -10.39 -1.43
C THR A 229 -23.04 -9.49 -0.64
N ALA A 230 -22.13 -10.07 0.14
CA ALA A 230 -21.14 -9.34 0.92
C ALA A 230 -20.18 -8.56 0.01
N PHE A 231 -19.72 -9.18 -1.08
CA PHE A 231 -18.83 -8.57 -2.06
C PHE A 231 -19.49 -7.37 -2.74
N ARG A 232 -20.72 -7.52 -3.24
CA ARG A 232 -21.47 -6.43 -3.87
C ARG A 232 -21.69 -5.25 -2.91
N ARG A 233 -22.02 -5.52 -1.64
CA ARG A 233 -22.23 -4.49 -0.64
C ARG A 233 -20.96 -3.68 -0.37
N ARG A 234 -19.78 -4.30 -0.43
CA ARG A 234 -18.50 -3.66 -0.08
C ARG A 234 -17.75 -3.08 -1.28
N ILE A 235 -17.82 -3.73 -2.41
CA ILE A 235 -17.06 -3.36 -3.62
C ILE A 235 -17.93 -2.59 -4.63
N GLY A 236 -19.26 -2.64 -4.46
CA GLY A 236 -20.19 -1.92 -5.35
C GLY A 236 -20.64 -2.72 -6.58
N CYS A 237 -19.96 -3.81 -6.94
CA CYS A 237 -20.32 -4.64 -8.08
C CYS A 237 -20.29 -6.13 -7.73
N SER A 238 -20.86 -6.97 -8.60
CA SER A 238 -20.82 -8.41 -8.39
C SER A 238 -19.42 -9.00 -8.65
N PRO A 239 -19.04 -10.13 -8.01
CA PRO A 239 -17.75 -10.79 -8.26
C PRO A 239 -17.49 -11.08 -9.74
N ARG A 240 -18.51 -11.50 -10.49
CA ARG A 240 -18.42 -11.74 -11.93
C ARG A 240 -18.20 -10.47 -12.75
N ALA A 241 -18.84 -9.37 -12.38
CA ALA A 241 -18.62 -8.06 -13.02
C ALA A 241 -17.21 -7.55 -12.77
N PHE A 242 -16.73 -7.65 -11.52
CA PHE A 242 -15.37 -7.32 -11.13
C PHE A 242 -14.34 -8.11 -11.95
N ALA A 243 -14.44 -9.44 -11.98
CA ALA A 243 -13.53 -10.30 -12.75
C ALA A 243 -13.54 -10.03 -14.26
N ARG A 244 -14.63 -9.52 -14.80
CA ARG A 244 -14.72 -9.13 -16.21
C ARG A 244 -13.99 -7.81 -16.48
N ALA A 245 -14.15 -6.81 -15.61
CA ALA A 245 -13.44 -5.54 -15.70
C ALA A 245 -11.92 -5.75 -15.64
N CYS A 246 -11.42 -6.53 -14.67
CA CYS A 246 -9.99 -6.83 -14.56
C CYS A 246 -9.41 -7.49 -15.82
N ARG A 247 -10.15 -8.36 -16.49
CA ARG A 247 -9.70 -9.00 -17.74
C ARG A 247 -9.60 -8.02 -18.91
N THR A 248 -10.49 -7.04 -18.99
CA THR A 248 -10.42 -5.99 -20.03
C THR A 248 -9.24 -5.07 -19.83
N ASP A 249 -8.95 -4.70 -18.58
CA ASP A 249 -7.82 -3.82 -18.24
C ASP A 249 -6.47 -4.52 -18.49
N ASN A 250 -6.33 -5.80 -18.12
CA ASN A 250 -5.14 -6.59 -18.39
C ASN A 250 -4.90 -6.78 -19.90
N ALA A 251 -5.97 -6.95 -20.69
CA ALA A 251 -5.87 -7.08 -22.15
C ALA A 251 -5.52 -5.73 -22.84
N ALA A 252 -5.90 -4.62 -22.25
CA ALA A 252 -5.53 -3.28 -22.74
C ALA A 252 -4.05 -2.97 -22.45
N SER A 253 -3.60 -3.24 -21.21
CA SER A 253 -2.21 -3.05 -20.79
C SER A 253 -1.22 -3.91 -21.59
N SER A 254 -1.57 -5.18 -21.87
CA SER A 254 -0.73 -6.08 -22.69
C SER A 254 -0.59 -5.60 -24.14
N ARG A 255 -1.58 -4.88 -24.69
CA ARG A 255 -1.52 -4.32 -26.04
C ARG A 255 -0.69 -3.04 -26.12
N SER A 256 -0.69 -2.24 -25.03
CA SER A 256 0.14 -1.03 -24.96
C SER A 256 1.63 -1.33 -24.75
N ALA A 257 1.97 -2.45 -24.13
CA ALA A 257 3.34 -2.89 -23.90
C ALA A 257 3.96 -3.60 -25.13
N ALA A 258 3.15 -3.96 -26.13
CA ALA A 258 3.58 -4.64 -27.37
C ALA A 258 3.63 -3.73 -28.60
N ALA A 259 3.29 -2.45 -28.46
CA ALA A 259 3.32 -1.42 -29.48
C ALA A 259 4.45 -0.41 -29.22
#